data_086bceb966e469bcdf917e1ca91ac7ee
#
_entry.id   086bceb966e469bcdf917e1ca91ac7ee
#
_cell.length_a   1.000
_cell.length_b   1.000
_cell.length_c   1.000
_cell.angle_alpha   90.00
_cell.angle_beta   90.00
_cell.angle_gamma   90.00
#
_symmetry.space_group_name_H-M   'P 1'
#
loop_
_entity.id
_entity.type
_entity.pdbx_description
1 polymer ?
#
loop_
_entity_poly.entity_id
_entity_poly.type
_entity_poly.pdbx_seq_one_letter_code
_entity_poly.pdbx_strand_id
1 'polypeptide(L)'
;MKPMVLTLLLAIAMLQLAMAEPTYRVFVSNEEDNSLSVIDSRSNKVETTVAVGERPRGIGFSPDRAHVYVALGDEDAIAVVDSRTLQLVKKLPSGSDPEAFAVHPNGHIYLSNEDANKASVLDPASGKVLAEIPVGIEPEGVGITPDGKLAMVTSESTHMVHIIAIPEHKVTANVLVGARPREVAFSADGRWAYVTSEIGGQVSKLDIATSKIVQTAQLDVPNAKPKGVVVSLDQRTLYVSTGGANAVAVVDADTLTQKATIAVGKRVWGLALSRDGSRLYTCNGLDNTVSVIDTATNQVIATIPVGKRPWGVIIDD
;
A
#
# COMPACT_ATOMS: atom_id res chain seq x y z
N MET A 1 -66.37 22.74 -3.50
CA MET A 1 -65.23 22.51 -2.62
C MET A 1 -64.23 21.55 -3.32
N LYS A 2 -63.12 22.05 -3.79
CA LYS A 2 -62.06 21.23 -4.42
C LYS A 2 -61.06 20.85 -3.36
N PRO A 3 -60.59 19.61 -3.26
CA PRO A 3 -59.52 19.27 -2.35
C PRO A 3 -58.16 19.74 -2.92
N MET A 4 -57.44 20.47 -2.09
CA MET A 4 -56.06 20.91 -2.33
C MET A 4 -55.10 19.72 -2.07
N VAL A 5 -54.49 19.22 -3.11
CA VAL A 5 -53.44 18.18 -3.01
C VAL A 5 -52.14 18.86 -2.59
N LEU A 6 -51.72 18.61 -1.37
CA LEU A 6 -50.45 19.07 -0.81
C LEU A 6 -49.34 18.13 -1.31
N THR A 7 -48.59 18.57 -2.30
CA THR A 7 -47.42 17.81 -2.81
C THR A 7 -46.24 18.06 -1.87
N LEU A 8 -45.92 17.06 -1.04
CA LEU A 8 -44.78 17.05 -0.17
C LEU A 8 -43.52 16.71 -1.02
N LEU A 9 -42.73 17.70 -1.37
CA LEU A 9 -41.41 17.51 -1.99
C LEU A 9 -40.44 17.07 -0.89
N LEU A 10 -40.14 15.75 -0.83
CA LEU A 10 -39.01 15.24 -0.08
C LEU A 10 -37.73 15.62 -0.81
N ALA A 11 -37.02 16.62 -0.31
CA ALA A 11 -35.65 16.90 -0.69
C ALA A 11 -34.77 15.83 -0.03
N ILE A 12 -34.39 14.80 -0.77
CA ILE A 12 -33.30 13.88 -0.39
C ILE A 12 -32.03 14.67 -0.56
N ALA A 13 -31.53 15.25 0.53
CA ALA A 13 -30.16 15.76 0.58
C ALA A 13 -29.24 14.55 0.52
N MET A 14 -28.74 14.21 -0.66
CA MET A 14 -27.56 13.36 -0.79
C MET A 14 -26.41 14.14 -0.15
N LEU A 15 -26.00 13.70 1.03
CA LEU A 15 -24.76 14.12 1.63
C LEU A 15 -23.64 13.44 0.80
N GLN A 16 -23.26 14.05 -0.31
CA GLN A 16 -21.99 13.73 -0.95
C GLN A 16 -20.94 14.16 0.07
N LEU A 17 -20.24 13.17 0.68
CA LEU A 17 -18.96 13.47 1.29
C LEU A 17 -18.12 14.13 0.20
N ALA A 18 -17.99 15.44 0.30
CA ALA A 18 -17.09 16.18 -0.58
C ALA A 18 -15.67 15.66 -0.25
N MET A 19 -15.15 14.83 -1.12
CA MET A 19 -13.71 14.50 -1.07
C MET A 19 -12.98 15.83 -1.08
N ALA A 20 -12.05 16.00 -0.15
CA ALA A 20 -11.22 17.19 -0.14
C ALA A 20 -10.49 17.31 -1.49
N GLU A 21 -10.36 18.55 -2.01
CA GLU A 21 -9.55 18.80 -3.21
C GLU A 21 -8.15 18.20 -3.03
N PRO A 22 -7.60 17.51 -4.03
CA PRO A 22 -6.30 16.87 -3.92
C PRO A 22 -5.21 17.90 -3.60
N THR A 23 -4.23 17.48 -2.84
CA THR A 23 -3.09 18.34 -2.48
C THR A 23 -2.01 18.38 -3.57
N TYR A 24 -2.08 17.47 -4.55
CA TYR A 24 -1.06 17.22 -5.57
C TYR A 24 0.30 16.84 -4.97
N ARG A 25 0.28 16.16 -3.83
CA ARG A 25 1.46 15.76 -3.09
C ARG A 25 1.72 14.26 -3.16
N VAL A 26 2.99 13.93 -3.26
CA VAL A 26 3.52 12.59 -3.05
C VAL A 26 4.22 12.56 -1.71
N PHE A 27 3.84 11.62 -0.85
CA PHE A 27 4.45 11.43 0.45
C PHE A 27 5.31 10.19 0.43
N VAL A 28 6.53 10.30 0.94
CA VAL A 28 7.52 9.22 0.94
C VAL A 28 8.07 9.04 2.35
N SER A 29 7.94 7.86 2.93
CA SER A 29 8.55 7.54 4.21
C SER A 29 10.04 7.25 4.04
N ASN A 30 10.89 7.91 4.85
CA ASN A 30 12.34 7.79 4.82
C ASN A 30 12.81 7.07 6.09
N GLU A 31 13.06 5.77 5.98
CA GLU A 31 13.29 4.85 7.10
C GLU A 31 14.42 5.29 8.03
N GLU A 32 15.58 5.72 7.48
CA GLU A 32 16.77 6.10 8.24
C GLU A 32 16.83 7.60 8.61
N ASP A 33 15.96 8.43 8.02
CA ASP A 33 15.88 9.86 8.34
C ASP A 33 14.73 10.20 9.29
N ASN A 34 13.95 9.19 9.73
CA ASN A 34 12.83 9.39 10.66
C ASN A 34 11.83 10.45 10.19
N SER A 35 11.59 10.51 8.87
CA SER A 35 10.88 11.62 8.24
C SER A 35 10.00 11.19 7.06
N LEU A 36 9.13 12.10 6.62
CA LEU A 36 8.46 12.08 5.33
C LEU A 36 9.04 13.13 4.41
N SER A 37 9.42 12.77 3.20
CA SER A 37 9.58 13.74 2.11
C SER A 37 8.23 14.00 1.46
N VAL A 38 7.91 15.29 1.26
CA VAL A 38 6.69 15.74 0.57
C VAL A 38 7.10 16.34 -0.76
N ILE A 39 6.59 15.77 -1.86
CA ILE A 39 6.93 16.14 -3.23
C ILE A 39 5.69 16.74 -3.91
N ASP A 40 5.82 17.86 -4.58
CA ASP A 40 4.79 18.37 -5.50
C ASP A 40 4.79 17.49 -6.78
N SER A 41 3.68 16.80 -7.05
CA SER A 41 3.55 15.85 -8.16
C SER A 41 3.58 16.50 -9.54
N ARG A 42 3.30 17.82 -9.64
CA ARG A 42 3.27 18.58 -10.89
C ARG A 42 4.66 19.05 -11.30
N SER A 43 5.48 19.45 -10.31
CA SER A 43 6.84 19.95 -10.54
C SER A 43 7.92 18.89 -10.33
N ASN A 44 7.61 17.76 -9.69
CA ASN A 44 8.55 16.71 -9.28
C ASN A 44 9.67 17.28 -8.35
N LYS A 45 9.32 18.19 -7.46
CA LYS A 45 10.27 18.79 -6.50
C LYS A 45 9.81 18.54 -5.07
N VAL A 46 10.77 18.27 -4.19
CA VAL A 46 10.50 18.20 -2.75
C VAL A 46 10.09 19.59 -2.26
N GLU A 47 8.88 19.69 -1.70
CA GLU A 47 8.38 20.90 -1.05
C GLU A 47 8.99 21.08 0.34
N THR A 48 9.02 19.97 1.11
CA THR A 48 9.49 19.97 2.49
C THR A 48 9.75 18.54 2.97
N THR A 49 10.36 18.45 4.16
CA THR A 49 10.54 17.22 4.90
C THR A 49 9.91 17.37 6.29
N VAL A 50 9.15 16.37 6.73
CA VAL A 50 8.41 16.36 8.00
C VAL A 50 8.97 15.29 8.90
N ALA A 51 9.44 15.64 10.10
CA ALA A 51 9.82 14.65 11.10
C ALA A 51 8.57 13.95 11.64
N VAL A 52 8.57 12.61 11.67
CA VAL A 52 7.38 11.82 12.09
C VAL A 52 7.66 10.87 13.25
N GLY A 53 8.86 10.34 13.37
CA GLY A 53 9.26 9.38 14.38
C GLY A 53 10.19 8.32 13.81
N GLU A 54 10.61 7.37 14.65
CA GLU A 54 11.68 6.44 14.36
C GLU A 54 11.23 5.31 13.41
N ARG A 55 12.07 5.00 12.43
CA ARG A 55 11.91 3.93 11.45
C ARG A 55 10.54 3.97 10.72
N PRO A 56 10.20 5.08 10.01
CA PRO A 56 8.94 5.17 9.26
C PRO A 56 8.97 4.25 8.03
N ARG A 57 7.96 3.38 7.90
CA ARG A 57 7.83 2.38 6.84
C ARG A 57 6.50 2.46 6.12
N GLY A 58 5.54 1.59 6.44
CA GLY A 58 4.21 1.58 5.85
C GLY A 58 3.55 2.96 5.90
N ILE A 59 2.93 3.37 4.80
CA ILE A 59 2.31 4.69 4.66
C ILE A 59 0.98 4.57 3.92
N GLY A 60 -0.03 5.33 4.34
CA GLY A 60 -1.37 5.30 3.75
C GLY A 60 -2.20 6.51 4.12
N PHE A 61 -3.29 6.76 3.39
CA PHE A 61 -4.23 7.84 3.70
C PHE A 61 -5.39 7.35 4.58
N SER A 62 -5.94 8.28 5.38
CA SER A 62 -7.30 8.12 5.91
C SER A 62 -8.32 8.08 4.74
N PRO A 63 -9.53 7.50 4.94
CA PRO A 63 -10.52 7.40 3.86
C PRO A 63 -10.90 8.74 3.23
N ASP A 64 -10.93 9.81 4.02
CA ASP A 64 -11.20 11.19 3.58
C ASP A 64 -9.95 11.92 3.05
N ARG A 65 -8.78 11.26 3.08
CA ARG A 65 -7.47 11.81 2.72
C ARG A 65 -7.00 13.02 3.54
N ALA A 66 -7.68 13.34 4.63
CA ALA A 66 -7.28 14.43 5.51
C ALA A 66 -5.99 14.11 6.27
N HIS A 67 -5.68 12.84 6.47
CA HIS A 67 -4.50 12.41 7.21
C HIS A 67 -3.65 11.42 6.42
N VAL A 68 -2.35 11.50 6.63
CA VAL A 68 -1.36 10.50 6.27
C VAL A 68 -1.01 9.71 7.52
N TYR A 69 -1.18 8.39 7.45
CA TYR A 69 -0.75 7.46 8.48
C TYR A 69 0.63 6.91 8.12
N VAL A 70 1.49 6.71 9.13
CA VAL A 70 2.85 6.18 8.94
C VAL A 70 3.16 5.20 10.06
N ALA A 71 3.53 3.98 9.69
CA ALA A 71 4.01 2.99 10.65
C ALA A 71 5.42 3.35 11.11
N LEU A 72 5.63 3.41 12.42
CA LEU A 72 6.90 3.71 13.08
C LEU A 72 7.38 2.44 13.80
N GLY A 73 8.25 1.66 13.14
CA GLY A 73 8.66 0.35 13.62
C GLY A 73 9.32 0.38 14.99
N ASP A 74 10.22 1.33 15.22
CA ASP A 74 10.98 1.42 16.48
C ASP A 74 10.23 2.16 17.61
N GLU A 75 9.00 2.66 17.33
CA GLU A 75 8.17 3.33 18.34
C GLU A 75 6.87 2.58 18.67
N ASP A 76 6.61 1.42 18.05
CA ASP A 76 5.37 0.65 18.23
C ASP A 76 4.10 1.50 18.00
N ALA A 77 4.14 2.37 16.98
CA ALA A 77 3.14 3.41 16.79
C ALA A 77 2.78 3.65 15.31
N ILE A 78 1.58 4.22 15.11
CA ILE A 78 1.18 4.87 13.84
C ILE A 78 1.20 6.38 14.05
N ALA A 79 2.06 7.10 13.34
CA ALA A 79 2.02 8.55 13.26
C ALA A 79 0.84 9.01 12.40
N VAL A 80 0.16 10.06 12.83
CA VAL A 80 -0.94 10.73 12.12
C VAL A 80 -0.49 12.13 11.74
N VAL A 81 -0.33 12.38 10.46
CA VAL A 81 0.08 13.68 9.91
C VAL A 81 -1.07 14.28 9.13
N ASP A 82 -1.40 15.54 9.38
CA ASP A 82 -2.38 16.27 8.56
C ASP A 82 -1.82 16.47 7.14
N SER A 83 -2.55 16.02 6.12
CA SER A 83 -2.06 16.00 4.72
C SER A 83 -1.89 17.39 4.10
N ARG A 84 -2.56 18.41 4.64
CA ARG A 84 -2.55 19.78 4.14
C ARG A 84 -1.55 20.65 4.90
N THR A 85 -1.65 20.66 6.24
CA THR A 85 -0.78 21.49 7.10
C THR A 85 0.58 20.85 7.36
N LEU A 86 0.71 19.54 7.09
CA LEU A 86 1.94 18.75 7.30
C LEU A 86 2.37 18.67 8.77
N GLN A 87 1.44 18.92 9.69
CA GLN A 87 1.71 18.82 11.12
C GLN A 87 1.51 17.40 11.62
N LEU A 88 2.43 16.91 12.44
CA LEU A 88 2.21 15.68 13.22
C LEU A 88 1.11 15.95 14.25
N VAL A 89 -0.05 15.30 14.08
CA VAL A 89 -1.23 15.52 14.93
C VAL A 89 -1.15 14.69 16.21
N LYS A 90 -0.81 13.41 16.07
CA LYS A 90 -0.71 12.44 17.18
C LYS A 90 0.03 11.19 16.75
N LYS A 91 0.37 10.35 17.73
CA LYS A 91 0.80 8.95 17.52
C LYS A 91 -0.21 8.03 18.20
N LEU A 92 -0.50 6.91 17.57
CA LEU A 92 -1.45 5.89 18.02
C LEU A 92 -0.69 4.59 18.32
N PRO A 93 -0.98 3.89 19.42
CA PRO A 93 -0.34 2.61 19.70
C PRO A 93 -0.74 1.57 18.64
N SER A 94 0.23 0.83 18.13
CA SER A 94 0.01 -0.15 17.03
C SER A 94 0.27 -1.60 17.42
N GLY A 95 0.90 -1.84 18.54
CA GLY A 95 1.59 -3.09 18.86
C GLY A 95 3.03 -3.08 18.31
N SER A 96 3.79 -4.14 18.66
CA SER A 96 5.22 -4.19 18.43
C SER A 96 5.59 -4.26 16.96
N ASP A 97 6.55 -3.44 16.55
CA ASP A 97 7.16 -3.37 15.21
C ASP A 97 6.14 -3.37 14.06
N PRO A 98 5.37 -2.28 13.88
CA PRO A 98 4.44 -2.16 12.75
C PRO A 98 5.22 -1.97 11.45
N GLU A 99 5.03 -2.91 10.48
CA GLU A 99 5.71 -2.87 9.19
C GLU A 99 4.86 -2.19 8.11
N ALA A 100 3.77 -2.80 7.73
CA ALA A 100 2.84 -2.29 6.73
C ALA A 100 1.40 -2.33 7.25
N PHE A 101 0.53 -1.60 6.56
CA PHE A 101 -0.88 -1.59 6.88
C PHE A 101 -1.75 -1.27 5.67
N ALA A 102 -3.03 -1.58 5.78
CA ALA A 102 -4.08 -1.13 4.86
C ALA A 102 -5.20 -0.46 5.65
N VAL A 103 -5.76 0.61 5.08
CA VAL A 103 -6.87 1.34 5.70
C VAL A 103 -8.18 0.86 5.09
N HIS A 104 -9.05 0.32 5.93
CA HIS A 104 -10.38 -0.11 5.53
C HIS A 104 -11.30 1.10 5.27
N PRO A 105 -12.29 1.03 4.36
CA PRO A 105 -13.23 2.13 4.10
C PRO A 105 -13.99 2.67 5.32
N ASN A 106 -14.15 1.85 6.40
CA ASN A 106 -14.73 2.32 7.67
C ASN A 106 -13.76 3.12 8.54
N GLY A 107 -12.50 3.28 8.12
CA GLY A 107 -11.45 3.99 8.83
C GLY A 107 -10.53 3.14 9.69
N HIS A 108 -10.84 1.88 9.96
CA HIS A 108 -9.96 1.00 10.72
C HIS A 108 -8.68 0.69 9.94
N ILE A 109 -7.57 0.56 10.65
CA ILE A 109 -6.26 0.20 10.10
C ILE A 109 -5.98 -1.27 10.45
N TYR A 110 -5.77 -2.09 9.43
CA TYR A 110 -5.26 -3.46 9.56
C TYR A 110 -3.76 -3.42 9.32
N LEU A 111 -2.98 -3.86 10.29
CA LEU A 111 -1.52 -3.72 10.24
C LEU A 111 -0.82 -5.03 10.63
N SER A 112 0.39 -5.20 10.13
CA SER A 112 1.30 -6.28 10.51
C SER A 112 2.20 -5.81 11.65
N ASN A 113 2.39 -6.71 12.65
CA ASN A 113 3.32 -6.53 13.75
C ASN A 113 4.39 -7.62 13.66
N GLU A 114 5.57 -7.28 13.12
CA GLU A 114 6.59 -8.25 12.72
C GLU A 114 7.06 -9.07 13.91
N ASP A 115 7.52 -8.41 14.97
CA ASP A 115 8.04 -9.05 16.17
C ASP A 115 6.99 -9.85 16.96
N ALA A 116 5.73 -9.45 16.91
CA ALA A 116 4.65 -10.09 17.63
C ALA A 116 4.03 -11.28 16.88
N ASN A 117 4.35 -11.50 15.61
CA ASN A 117 3.73 -12.51 14.74
C ASN A 117 2.20 -12.38 14.70
N LYS A 118 1.70 -11.15 14.63
CA LYS A 118 0.28 -10.81 14.64
C LYS A 118 -0.08 -9.81 13.54
N ALA A 119 -1.34 -9.84 13.14
CA ALA A 119 -2.00 -8.70 12.54
C ALA A 119 -2.84 -8.00 13.61
N SER A 120 -2.85 -6.67 13.63
CA SER A 120 -3.67 -5.89 14.56
C SER A 120 -4.71 -5.07 13.80
N VAL A 121 -5.81 -4.77 14.47
CA VAL A 121 -6.85 -3.86 13.96
C VAL A 121 -6.92 -2.66 14.88
N LEU A 122 -6.56 -1.49 14.37
CA LEU A 122 -6.54 -0.23 15.11
C LEU A 122 -7.70 0.65 14.65
N ASP A 123 -8.43 1.23 15.61
CA ASP A 123 -9.38 2.32 15.34
C ASP A 123 -8.69 3.68 15.59
N PRO A 124 -8.38 4.46 14.54
CA PRO A 124 -7.70 5.74 14.70
C PRO A 124 -8.53 6.79 15.43
N ALA A 125 -9.86 6.66 15.44
CA ALA A 125 -10.76 7.61 16.10
C ALA A 125 -10.67 7.49 17.62
N SER A 126 -10.73 6.27 18.14
CA SER A 126 -10.60 6.00 19.59
C SER A 126 -9.15 5.80 20.03
N GLY A 127 -8.22 5.52 19.12
CA GLY A 127 -6.84 5.16 19.42
C GLY A 127 -6.69 3.76 20.04
N LYS A 128 -7.68 2.89 19.87
CA LYS A 128 -7.67 1.54 20.49
C LYS A 128 -7.34 0.46 19.47
N VAL A 129 -6.55 -0.52 19.89
CA VAL A 129 -6.43 -1.79 19.21
C VAL A 129 -7.70 -2.60 19.49
N LEU A 130 -8.47 -2.89 18.44
CA LEU A 130 -9.76 -3.60 18.51
C LEU A 130 -9.58 -5.11 18.50
N ALA A 131 -8.57 -5.60 17.80
CA ALA A 131 -8.26 -7.02 17.68
C ALA A 131 -6.77 -7.24 17.46
N GLU A 132 -6.27 -8.34 17.97
CA GLU A 132 -4.97 -8.91 17.66
C GLU A 132 -5.20 -10.33 17.13
N ILE A 133 -4.69 -10.60 15.93
CA ILE A 133 -4.97 -11.80 15.16
C ILE A 133 -3.66 -12.55 14.94
N PRO A 134 -3.47 -13.72 15.55
CA PRO A 134 -2.27 -14.53 15.29
C PRO A 134 -2.17 -14.90 13.81
N VAL A 135 -1.00 -14.67 13.22
CA VAL A 135 -0.65 -15.00 11.83
C VAL A 135 0.68 -15.78 11.81
N GLY A 136 1.33 -15.88 10.67
CA GLY A 136 2.64 -16.54 10.57
C GLY A 136 3.79 -15.67 11.13
N ILE A 137 5.00 -16.22 11.06
CA ILE A 137 6.22 -15.57 11.56
C ILE A 137 6.64 -14.46 10.59
N GLU A 138 7.02 -13.30 11.15
CA GLU A 138 7.44 -12.10 10.42
C GLU A 138 6.35 -11.63 9.44
N PRO A 139 5.16 -11.18 9.93
CA PRO A 139 4.15 -10.61 9.06
C PRO A 139 4.61 -9.26 8.50
N GLU A 140 4.44 -9.07 7.18
CA GLU A 140 4.96 -7.91 6.46
C GLU A 140 3.85 -7.14 5.72
N GLY A 141 3.49 -7.54 4.50
CA GLY A 141 2.52 -6.85 3.67
C GLY A 141 1.07 -7.04 4.13
N VAL A 142 0.27 -6.00 4.02
CA VAL A 142 -1.15 -6.01 4.36
C VAL A 142 -1.96 -5.37 3.24
N GLY A 143 -3.01 -6.04 2.79
CA GLY A 143 -3.96 -5.49 1.84
C GLY A 143 -5.40 -5.82 2.21
N ILE A 144 -6.34 -4.99 1.75
CA ILE A 144 -7.79 -5.19 1.94
C ILE A 144 -8.44 -5.34 0.58
N THR A 145 -9.31 -6.33 0.43
CA THR A 145 -10.06 -6.55 -0.83
C THR A 145 -10.92 -5.33 -1.18
N PRO A 146 -11.18 -5.06 -2.47
CA PRO A 146 -11.94 -3.88 -2.89
C PRO A 146 -13.34 -3.79 -2.29
N ASP A 147 -13.96 -4.93 -1.95
CA ASP A 147 -15.28 -4.97 -1.30
C ASP A 147 -15.22 -4.80 0.23
N GLY A 148 -14.02 -4.68 0.80
CA GLY A 148 -13.78 -4.50 2.23
C GLY A 148 -14.06 -5.74 3.10
N LYS A 149 -14.30 -6.92 2.52
CA LYS A 149 -14.69 -8.09 3.32
C LYS A 149 -13.54 -8.94 3.83
N LEU A 150 -12.37 -8.82 3.23
CA LEU A 150 -11.19 -9.59 3.60
C LEU A 150 -9.97 -8.68 3.74
N ALA A 151 -9.15 -8.96 4.73
CA ALA A 151 -7.76 -8.52 4.77
C ALA A 151 -6.84 -9.70 4.45
N MET A 152 -5.72 -9.44 3.78
CA MET A 152 -4.68 -10.42 3.52
C MET A 152 -3.38 -9.92 4.13
N VAL A 153 -2.70 -10.79 4.87
CA VAL A 153 -1.41 -10.51 5.53
C VAL A 153 -0.41 -11.54 5.06
N THR A 154 0.73 -11.08 4.55
CA THR A 154 1.85 -11.96 4.20
C THR A 154 2.71 -12.23 5.42
N SER A 155 3.29 -13.43 5.52
CA SER A 155 4.26 -13.78 6.57
C SER A 155 5.50 -14.37 5.95
N GLU A 156 6.63 -13.68 6.13
CA GLU A 156 7.89 -13.94 5.43
C GLU A 156 8.44 -15.33 5.69
N SER A 157 8.65 -15.66 6.97
CA SER A 157 9.32 -16.90 7.37
C SER A 157 8.43 -18.13 7.28
N THR A 158 7.10 -17.97 7.32
CA THR A 158 6.17 -19.10 7.10
C THR A 158 5.75 -19.25 5.64
N HIS A 159 6.12 -18.31 4.76
CA HIS A 159 5.82 -18.34 3.32
C HIS A 159 4.33 -18.41 3.00
N MET A 160 3.52 -17.69 3.78
CA MET A 160 2.06 -17.76 3.70
C MET A 160 1.41 -16.37 3.48
N VAL A 161 0.21 -16.42 2.92
CA VAL A 161 -0.78 -15.35 2.98
C VAL A 161 -1.90 -15.82 3.90
N HIS A 162 -2.19 -15.02 4.92
CA HIS A 162 -3.30 -15.24 5.86
C HIS A 162 -4.50 -14.43 5.40
N ILE A 163 -5.62 -15.07 5.15
CA ILE A 163 -6.88 -14.43 4.74
C ILE A 163 -7.74 -14.25 5.98
N ILE A 164 -8.07 -13.00 6.30
CA ILE A 164 -8.78 -12.60 7.51
C ILE A 164 -10.14 -12.04 7.13
N ALA A 165 -11.22 -12.59 7.68
CA ALA A 165 -12.56 -12.07 7.49
C ALA A 165 -12.78 -10.76 8.23
N ILE A 166 -13.47 -9.82 7.60
CA ILE A 166 -13.90 -8.52 8.14
C ILE A 166 -15.44 -8.51 8.18
N PRO A 167 -16.09 -8.20 9.32
CA PRO A 167 -15.53 -7.67 10.57
C PRO A 167 -15.18 -8.71 11.66
N GLU A 168 -15.21 -10.01 11.36
CA GLU A 168 -15.03 -11.06 12.35
C GLU A 168 -13.63 -11.12 12.95
N HIS A 169 -12.63 -10.53 12.27
CA HIS A 169 -11.21 -10.52 12.65
C HIS A 169 -10.65 -11.93 12.87
N LYS A 170 -11.01 -12.87 11.98
CA LYS A 170 -10.60 -14.27 12.07
C LYS A 170 -9.92 -14.71 10.78
N VAL A 171 -8.82 -15.45 10.93
CA VAL A 171 -8.18 -16.13 9.80
C VAL A 171 -9.12 -17.21 9.28
N THR A 172 -9.48 -17.12 8.02
CA THR A 172 -10.36 -18.08 7.32
C THR A 172 -9.58 -19.04 6.43
N ALA A 173 -8.40 -18.65 5.98
CA ALA A 173 -7.52 -19.50 5.18
C ALA A 173 -6.04 -19.07 5.36
N ASN A 174 -5.16 -20.05 5.19
CA ASN A 174 -3.72 -19.86 5.09
C ASN A 174 -3.27 -20.45 3.76
N VAL A 175 -2.66 -19.61 2.91
CA VAL A 175 -2.28 -20.00 1.54
C VAL A 175 -0.76 -19.99 1.43
N LEU A 176 -0.17 -21.15 1.14
CA LEU A 176 1.27 -21.25 0.88
C LEU A 176 1.59 -20.58 -0.45
N VAL A 177 2.61 -19.72 -0.44
CA VAL A 177 3.12 -18.98 -1.60
C VAL A 177 4.64 -19.18 -1.76
N GLY A 178 5.30 -18.39 -2.59
CA GLY A 178 6.75 -18.44 -2.71
C GLY A 178 7.49 -17.98 -1.46
N ALA A 179 8.80 -18.26 -1.40
CA ALA A 179 9.63 -17.94 -0.26
C ALA A 179 9.72 -16.41 -0.03
N ARG A 180 9.49 -16.00 1.21
CA ARG A 180 9.50 -14.63 1.71
C ARG A 180 8.50 -13.72 0.98
N PRO A 181 7.17 -13.95 1.16
CA PRO A 181 6.15 -13.09 0.57
C PRO A 181 6.19 -11.69 1.21
N ARG A 182 6.03 -10.65 0.36
CA ARG A 182 6.21 -9.26 0.79
C ARG A 182 4.92 -8.43 0.69
N GLU A 183 4.33 -8.33 -0.48
CA GLU A 183 3.21 -7.43 -0.76
C GLU A 183 2.06 -8.17 -1.42
N VAL A 184 0.85 -7.66 -1.27
CA VAL A 184 -0.36 -8.14 -1.93
C VAL A 184 -1.12 -6.98 -2.56
N ALA A 185 -1.47 -7.12 -3.85
CA ALA A 185 -2.36 -6.21 -4.58
C ALA A 185 -3.57 -6.97 -5.12
N PHE A 186 -4.65 -6.24 -5.39
CA PHE A 186 -5.91 -6.83 -5.82
C PHE A 186 -6.36 -6.34 -7.19
N SER A 187 -7.03 -7.21 -7.96
CA SER A 187 -7.81 -6.75 -9.10
C SER A 187 -9.02 -5.94 -8.62
N ALA A 188 -9.45 -4.95 -9.42
CA ALA A 188 -10.54 -4.05 -9.03
C ALA A 188 -11.89 -4.77 -8.85
N ASP A 189 -12.09 -5.90 -9.54
CA ASP A 189 -13.28 -6.76 -9.39
C ASP A 189 -13.25 -7.64 -8.14
N GLY A 190 -12.14 -7.61 -7.38
CA GLY A 190 -11.96 -8.40 -6.16
C GLY A 190 -11.83 -9.92 -6.40
N ARG A 191 -11.57 -10.35 -7.64
CA ARG A 191 -11.41 -11.76 -7.98
C ARG A 191 -10.02 -12.29 -7.69
N TRP A 192 -8.99 -11.46 -7.96
CA TRP A 192 -7.60 -11.87 -7.92
C TRP A 192 -6.81 -11.10 -6.88
N ALA A 193 -5.92 -11.80 -6.19
CA ALA A 193 -4.82 -11.19 -5.44
C ALA A 193 -3.50 -11.58 -6.09
N TYR A 194 -2.55 -10.63 -6.15
CA TYR A 194 -1.20 -10.80 -6.67
C TYR A 194 -0.21 -10.64 -5.53
N VAL A 195 0.59 -11.67 -5.29
CA VAL A 195 1.52 -11.75 -4.15
C VAL A 195 2.94 -11.83 -4.65
N THR A 196 3.79 -10.93 -4.20
CA THR A 196 5.24 -10.99 -4.47
C THR A 196 5.94 -11.87 -3.46
N SER A 197 6.96 -12.62 -3.89
CA SER A 197 7.80 -13.46 -3.04
C SER A 197 9.28 -13.14 -3.28
N GLU A 198 9.91 -12.46 -2.32
CA GLU A 198 11.24 -11.84 -2.48
C GLU A 198 12.33 -12.87 -2.78
N ILE A 199 12.51 -13.86 -1.89
CA ILE A 199 13.51 -14.91 -2.09
C ILE A 199 13.07 -15.88 -3.18
N GLY A 200 11.76 -16.10 -3.32
CA GLY A 200 11.21 -16.88 -4.41
C GLY A 200 11.42 -16.28 -5.80
N GLY A 201 11.67 -14.97 -5.89
CA GLY A 201 11.88 -14.27 -7.17
C GLY A 201 10.65 -14.25 -8.07
N GLN A 202 9.44 -14.36 -7.50
CA GLN A 202 8.22 -14.67 -8.24
C GLN A 202 7.03 -13.82 -7.84
N VAL A 203 6.01 -13.83 -8.71
CA VAL A 203 4.66 -13.33 -8.44
C VAL A 203 3.68 -14.49 -8.52
N SER A 204 2.79 -14.59 -7.54
CA SER A 204 1.70 -15.58 -7.50
C SER A 204 0.34 -14.89 -7.67
N LYS A 205 -0.55 -15.49 -8.48
CA LYS A 205 -1.94 -15.09 -8.69
C LYS A 205 -2.83 -16.02 -7.87
N LEU A 206 -3.60 -15.44 -6.95
CA LEU A 206 -4.47 -16.14 -6.03
C LEU A 206 -5.93 -15.85 -6.39
N ASP A 207 -6.74 -16.89 -6.53
CA ASP A 207 -8.21 -16.77 -6.64
C ASP A 207 -8.78 -16.58 -5.22
N ILE A 208 -9.36 -15.40 -4.98
CA ILE A 208 -9.82 -14.99 -3.64
C ILE A 208 -10.98 -15.86 -3.17
N ALA A 209 -11.92 -16.17 -4.07
CA ALA A 209 -13.12 -16.95 -3.74
C ALA A 209 -12.80 -18.38 -3.31
N THR A 210 -11.77 -18.98 -3.90
CA THR A 210 -11.36 -20.36 -3.60
C THR A 210 -10.16 -20.45 -2.65
N SER A 211 -9.51 -19.30 -2.35
CA SER A 211 -8.28 -19.23 -1.56
C SER A 211 -7.16 -20.13 -2.11
N LYS A 212 -7.01 -20.19 -3.44
CA LYS A 212 -6.03 -21.05 -4.11
C LYS A 212 -5.12 -20.24 -5.05
N ILE A 213 -3.83 -20.61 -5.08
CA ILE A 213 -2.92 -20.15 -6.13
C ILE A 213 -3.34 -20.82 -7.43
N VAL A 214 -3.62 -20.00 -8.45
CA VAL A 214 -3.99 -20.47 -9.79
C VAL A 214 -2.83 -20.37 -10.77
N GLN A 215 -1.86 -19.51 -10.48
CA GLN A 215 -0.68 -19.30 -11.30
C GLN A 215 0.47 -18.74 -10.50
N THR A 216 1.70 -19.07 -10.87
CA THR A 216 2.93 -18.50 -10.34
C THR A 216 3.90 -18.33 -11.50
N ALA A 217 4.59 -17.19 -11.56
CA ALA A 217 5.60 -16.92 -12.56
C ALA A 217 6.88 -16.38 -11.91
N GLN A 218 8.02 -16.91 -12.33
CA GLN A 218 9.34 -16.33 -12.03
C GLN A 218 9.51 -15.03 -12.82
N LEU A 219 10.08 -14.01 -12.19
CA LEU A 219 10.43 -12.78 -12.88
C LEU A 219 11.72 -12.97 -13.69
N ASP A 220 11.67 -12.58 -14.97
CA ASP A 220 12.77 -12.73 -15.91
C ASP A 220 13.81 -11.59 -15.75
N VAL A 221 14.32 -11.46 -14.54
CA VAL A 221 15.45 -10.57 -14.19
C VAL A 221 16.33 -11.27 -13.17
N PRO A 222 17.64 -11.29 -13.36
CA PRO A 222 18.57 -11.89 -12.39
C PRO A 222 18.43 -11.23 -11.02
N ASN A 223 18.39 -12.04 -9.95
CA ASN A 223 18.29 -11.56 -8.58
C ASN A 223 17.09 -10.60 -8.35
N ALA A 224 15.92 -10.94 -8.88
CA ALA A 224 14.75 -10.07 -8.89
C ALA A 224 14.41 -9.47 -7.52
N LYS A 225 14.27 -10.31 -6.48
CA LYS A 225 13.87 -9.91 -5.13
C LYS A 225 12.66 -8.97 -5.15
N PRO A 226 11.51 -9.43 -5.68
CA PRO A 226 10.32 -8.60 -5.77
C PRO A 226 9.79 -8.22 -4.38
N LYS A 227 9.37 -6.94 -4.24
CA LYS A 227 8.78 -6.42 -3.00
C LYS A 227 7.40 -5.81 -3.28
N GLY A 228 7.33 -4.60 -3.79
CA GLY A 228 6.06 -3.92 -4.05
C GLY A 228 5.39 -4.43 -5.33
N VAL A 229 4.06 -4.39 -5.35
CA VAL A 229 3.25 -4.67 -6.54
C VAL A 229 2.04 -3.74 -6.60
N VAL A 230 1.77 -3.17 -7.78
CA VAL A 230 0.55 -2.40 -8.03
C VAL A 230 -0.07 -2.84 -9.35
N VAL A 231 -1.40 -2.78 -9.41
CA VAL A 231 -2.18 -3.12 -10.61
C VAL A 231 -2.51 -1.84 -11.36
N SER A 232 -2.31 -1.80 -12.68
CA SER A 232 -2.70 -0.67 -13.54
C SER A 232 -4.22 -0.44 -13.51
N LEU A 233 -4.66 0.77 -13.83
CA LEU A 233 -6.09 1.12 -13.83
C LEU A 233 -6.92 0.28 -14.81
N ASP A 234 -6.32 -0.09 -15.95
CA ASP A 234 -6.97 -0.96 -16.95
C ASP A 234 -6.96 -2.46 -16.58
N GLN A 235 -6.39 -2.80 -15.40
CA GLN A 235 -6.29 -4.14 -14.84
C GLN A 235 -5.47 -5.13 -15.67
N ARG A 236 -4.66 -4.65 -16.63
CA ARG A 236 -3.90 -5.51 -17.56
C ARG A 236 -2.42 -5.65 -17.21
N THR A 237 -1.92 -4.77 -16.37
CA THR A 237 -0.49 -4.70 -16.04
C THR A 237 -0.26 -4.70 -14.54
N LEU A 238 0.71 -5.50 -14.11
CA LEU A 238 1.31 -5.39 -12.78
C LEU A 238 2.65 -4.68 -12.94
N TYR A 239 2.89 -3.68 -12.12
CA TYR A 239 4.22 -3.12 -11.91
C TYR A 239 4.77 -3.71 -10.63
N VAL A 240 5.92 -4.37 -10.72
CA VAL A 240 6.55 -5.09 -9.60
C VAL A 240 7.94 -4.52 -9.36
N SER A 241 8.18 -3.97 -8.17
CA SER A 241 9.54 -3.55 -7.81
C SER A 241 10.43 -4.76 -7.60
N THR A 242 11.61 -4.76 -8.22
CA THR A 242 12.63 -5.82 -8.12
C THR A 242 13.89 -5.27 -7.49
N GLY A 243 13.89 -5.26 -6.14
CA GLY A 243 14.91 -4.56 -5.35
C GLY A 243 16.34 -5.08 -5.57
N GLY A 244 16.50 -6.36 -5.85
CA GLY A 244 17.81 -6.94 -6.15
C GLY A 244 18.30 -6.66 -7.58
N ALA A 245 17.37 -6.42 -8.51
CA ALA A 245 17.69 -6.07 -9.90
C ALA A 245 17.73 -4.56 -10.15
N ASN A 246 17.32 -3.72 -9.16
CA ASN A 246 17.24 -2.26 -9.29
C ASN A 246 16.32 -1.83 -10.45
N ALA A 247 15.19 -2.49 -10.56
CA ALA A 247 14.28 -2.31 -11.69
C ALA A 247 12.81 -2.48 -11.27
N VAL A 248 11.90 -2.03 -12.13
CA VAL A 248 10.48 -2.37 -12.08
C VAL A 248 10.20 -3.35 -13.22
N ALA A 249 9.68 -4.53 -12.90
CA ALA A 249 9.17 -5.46 -13.88
C ALA A 249 7.75 -5.07 -14.28
N VAL A 250 7.49 -5.04 -15.59
CA VAL A 250 6.16 -4.83 -16.19
C VAL A 250 5.62 -6.18 -16.58
N VAL A 251 4.57 -6.65 -15.91
CA VAL A 251 4.04 -8.01 -16.02
C VAL A 251 2.59 -7.96 -16.47
N ASP A 252 2.22 -8.84 -17.37
CA ASP A 252 0.81 -9.03 -17.76
C ASP A 252 0.01 -9.60 -16.59
N ALA A 253 -1.06 -8.95 -16.18
CA ALA A 253 -1.83 -9.35 -15.01
C ALA A 253 -2.64 -10.65 -15.20
N ASP A 254 -2.92 -11.03 -16.46
CA ASP A 254 -3.67 -12.26 -16.73
C ASP A 254 -2.74 -13.47 -16.86
N THR A 255 -1.70 -13.35 -17.66
CA THR A 255 -0.77 -14.46 -17.97
C THR A 255 0.46 -14.52 -17.07
N LEU A 256 0.70 -13.50 -16.22
CA LEU A 256 1.92 -13.27 -15.44
C LEU A 256 3.21 -13.28 -16.28
N THR A 257 3.10 -13.04 -17.59
CA THR A 257 4.26 -12.93 -18.48
C THR A 257 4.91 -11.57 -18.31
N GLN A 258 6.20 -11.51 -18.04
CA GLN A 258 6.95 -10.27 -18.00
C GLN A 258 7.11 -9.69 -19.41
N LYS A 259 6.69 -8.43 -19.61
CA LYS A 259 6.72 -7.72 -20.90
C LYS A 259 7.88 -6.76 -21.04
N ALA A 260 8.32 -6.18 -19.94
CA ALA A 260 9.40 -5.20 -19.93
C ALA A 260 10.07 -5.13 -18.57
N THR A 261 11.23 -4.49 -18.55
CA THR A 261 11.98 -4.14 -17.33
C THR A 261 12.37 -2.67 -17.44
N ILE A 262 12.07 -1.89 -16.40
CA ILE A 262 12.38 -0.46 -16.32
C ILE A 262 13.49 -0.29 -15.30
N ALA A 263 14.69 0.11 -15.74
CA ALA A 263 15.80 0.39 -14.84
C ALA A 263 15.50 1.63 -13.99
N VAL A 264 15.69 1.53 -12.68
CA VAL A 264 15.48 2.61 -11.70
C VAL A 264 16.68 2.67 -10.73
N GLY A 265 16.54 3.34 -9.61
CA GLY A 265 17.60 3.39 -8.60
C GLY A 265 17.75 2.07 -7.80
N LYS A 266 18.77 2.03 -6.95
CA LYS A 266 19.16 0.82 -6.21
C LYS A 266 18.18 0.49 -5.11
N ARG A 267 17.88 -0.83 -4.96
CA ARG A 267 16.98 -1.38 -3.97
C ARG A 267 15.59 -0.70 -4.06
N VAL A 268 14.98 -0.75 -5.25
CA VAL A 268 13.63 -0.25 -5.42
C VAL A 268 12.66 -1.05 -4.57
N TRP A 269 11.77 -0.35 -3.84
CA TRP A 269 10.91 -0.96 -2.85
C TRP A 269 9.44 -0.61 -3.04
N GLY A 270 8.95 0.47 -2.38
CA GLY A 270 7.57 0.90 -2.49
C GLY A 270 7.22 1.43 -3.87
N LEU A 271 5.98 1.20 -4.30
CA LEU A 271 5.40 1.66 -5.57
C LEU A 271 4.07 2.35 -5.33
N ALA A 272 3.77 3.41 -6.09
CA ALA A 272 2.43 3.98 -6.14
C ALA A 272 2.13 4.53 -7.54
N LEU A 273 0.90 4.26 -8.04
CA LEU A 273 0.39 4.85 -9.26
C LEU A 273 -0.34 6.16 -8.97
N SER A 274 -0.20 7.17 -9.84
CA SER A 274 -1.07 8.34 -9.87
C SER A 274 -2.53 7.92 -10.11
N ARG A 275 -3.45 8.76 -9.68
CA ARG A 275 -4.89 8.48 -9.76
C ARG A 275 -5.37 8.24 -11.19
N ASP A 276 -4.76 8.92 -12.15
CA ASP A 276 -5.03 8.73 -13.59
C ASP A 276 -4.23 7.57 -14.21
N GLY A 277 -3.36 6.92 -13.43
CA GLY A 277 -2.50 5.81 -13.87
C GLY A 277 -1.36 6.21 -14.79
N SER A 278 -1.18 7.51 -15.10
CA SER A 278 -0.16 7.97 -16.06
C SER A 278 1.27 7.96 -15.52
N ARG A 279 1.43 7.98 -14.19
CA ARG A 279 2.72 8.00 -13.52
C ARG A 279 2.83 6.91 -12.46
N LEU A 280 3.99 6.29 -12.41
CA LEU A 280 4.36 5.37 -11.34
C LEU A 280 5.55 5.96 -10.58
N TYR A 281 5.42 6.08 -9.26
CA TYR A 281 6.48 6.51 -8.36
C TYR A 281 7.10 5.31 -7.67
N THR A 282 8.45 5.29 -7.54
CA THR A 282 9.18 4.17 -6.92
C THR A 282 10.22 4.66 -5.94
N CYS A 283 10.28 4.05 -4.76
CA CYS A 283 11.28 4.34 -3.74
C CYS A 283 12.57 3.57 -4.00
N ASN A 284 13.68 4.27 -4.23
CA ASN A 284 15.01 3.69 -4.46
C ASN A 284 15.81 3.76 -3.16
N GLY A 285 15.68 2.73 -2.30
CA GLY A 285 16.10 2.77 -0.91
C GLY A 285 17.62 2.99 -0.70
N LEU A 286 18.48 2.52 -1.58
CA LEU A 286 19.92 2.70 -1.44
C LEU A 286 20.49 3.93 -2.16
N ASP A 287 19.69 4.55 -3.05
CA ASP A 287 20.09 5.78 -3.74
C ASP A 287 19.47 7.04 -3.11
N ASN A 288 18.55 6.87 -2.13
CA ASN A 288 17.86 7.98 -1.47
C ASN A 288 17.11 8.86 -2.48
N THR A 289 16.43 8.21 -3.42
CA THR A 289 15.69 8.88 -4.48
C THR A 289 14.33 8.24 -4.72
N VAL A 290 13.45 8.98 -5.38
CA VAL A 290 12.22 8.48 -5.98
C VAL A 290 12.35 8.60 -7.49
N SER A 291 12.10 7.51 -8.24
CA SER A 291 11.94 7.59 -9.69
C SER A 291 10.48 7.81 -10.06
N VAL A 292 10.25 8.67 -11.04
CA VAL A 292 8.93 8.89 -11.65
C VAL A 292 8.96 8.27 -13.05
N ILE A 293 8.05 7.35 -13.30
CA ILE A 293 7.97 6.60 -14.55
C ILE A 293 6.69 7.03 -15.28
N ASP A 294 6.79 7.35 -16.55
CA ASP A 294 5.66 7.47 -17.46
C ASP A 294 5.19 6.06 -17.84
N THR A 295 3.94 5.72 -17.51
CA THR A 295 3.41 4.36 -17.69
C THR A 295 3.07 4.02 -19.13
N ALA A 296 2.83 5.03 -19.99
CA ALA A 296 2.54 4.81 -21.41
C ALA A 296 3.80 4.44 -22.19
N THR A 297 4.95 4.98 -21.79
CA THR A 297 6.23 4.75 -22.47
C THR A 297 7.17 3.82 -21.71
N ASN A 298 6.88 3.53 -20.44
CA ASN A 298 7.75 2.79 -19.51
C ASN A 298 9.14 3.46 -19.37
N GLN A 299 9.20 4.79 -19.39
CA GLN A 299 10.44 5.54 -19.25
C GLN A 299 10.48 6.29 -17.92
N VAL A 300 11.64 6.31 -17.27
CA VAL A 300 11.90 7.21 -16.14
C VAL A 300 11.96 8.64 -16.65
N ILE A 301 11.04 9.49 -16.19
CA ILE A 301 10.94 10.90 -16.61
C ILE A 301 11.52 11.86 -15.57
N ALA A 302 11.70 11.42 -14.31
CA ALA A 302 12.36 12.17 -13.27
C ALA A 302 12.97 11.23 -12.22
N THR A 303 14.05 11.70 -11.57
CA THR A 303 14.62 11.11 -10.37
C THR A 303 14.77 12.21 -9.33
N ILE A 304 14.10 12.06 -8.19
CA ILE A 304 13.92 13.09 -7.17
C ILE A 304 14.71 12.68 -5.92
N PRO A 305 15.72 13.43 -5.48
CA PRO A 305 16.37 13.21 -4.19
C PRO A 305 15.37 13.37 -3.05
N VAL A 306 15.39 12.45 -2.09
CA VAL A 306 14.54 12.44 -0.89
C VAL A 306 15.38 12.13 0.35
N GLY A 307 14.76 11.85 1.48
CA GLY A 307 15.48 11.43 2.68
C GLY A 307 16.12 10.04 2.55
N LYS A 308 16.80 9.58 3.61
CA LYS A 308 17.55 8.32 3.59
C LYS A 308 16.63 7.12 3.69
N ARG A 309 16.93 6.12 2.86
CA ARG A 309 16.18 4.87 2.78
C ARG A 309 14.68 5.08 2.54
N PRO A 310 14.27 5.69 1.42
CA PRO A 310 12.85 5.75 1.09
C PRO A 310 12.26 4.34 0.99
N TRP A 311 11.15 4.12 1.73
CA TRP A 311 10.53 2.81 1.87
C TRP A 311 9.16 2.74 1.22
N GLY A 312 8.23 3.57 1.62
CA GLY A 312 6.84 3.62 1.15
C GLY A 312 6.53 4.94 0.44
N VAL A 313 5.56 4.91 -0.48
CA VAL A 313 5.12 6.08 -1.23
C VAL A 313 3.61 6.04 -1.44
N ILE A 314 2.95 7.18 -1.29
CA ILE A 314 1.52 7.40 -1.60
C ILE A 314 1.34 8.74 -2.31
N ILE A 315 0.24 8.87 -3.06
CA ILE A 315 -0.03 10.06 -3.89
C ILE A 315 -1.43 10.59 -3.62
N ASP A 316 -1.53 11.90 -3.49
CA ASP A 316 -2.79 12.65 -3.42
C ASP A 316 -2.87 13.61 -4.63
N ASP A 317 -3.35 13.10 -5.76
CA ASP A 317 -3.51 13.80 -7.04
C ASP A 317 -4.91 13.63 -7.64
#